data_99e1d071ac6ad42b1667d4ab536fdb7f
#
_entry.id   99e1d071ac6ad42b1667d4ab536fdb7f
#
_cell.length_a   1.000
_cell.length_b   1.000
_cell.length_c   1.000
_cell.angle_alpha   90.00
_cell.angle_beta   90.00
_cell.angle_gamma   90.00
#
_symmetry.space_group_name_H-M   'P 1'
#
loop_
_entity.id
_entity.type
_entity.pdbx_description
1 polymer ?
#
loop_
_entity_poly.entity_id
_entity_poly.type
_entity_poly.pdbx_seq_one_letter_code
_entity_poly.pdbx_strand_id
1 'polypeptide(L)'
;KWPELETSLIDQDLENIFEKIKTIISLANSARMKAKIKRRWPVTEMAICSILDKETLVQSNNNNNTRKYYDYDHNQFDTELSKNDISEILKNQLNVHSYKVKQIHTSNTVEKVLEMINAHLPVLPLISIIRKNVAPQVKSDIGKVISEFEKIDKVDVLYTLKTDKKFRLFYNKASSFSSSSSSSFIDLYEKDLEISFSVKEGYVYAEKENLMIFMSTNRDQNLITQGLVRDLARNLQQLRKEKSYNPTEILSTAYIADLEKDEVSSLSLHTTDLTYLVRVQSIVLSEEKKEDIEYKIIEIDGREISISIN
;
A
#
# COMPACT_ATOMS: atom_id res chain seq x y z
N LYS A 1 -37.29 21.85 16.41
CA LYS A 1 -37.47 20.42 16.62
C LYS A 1 -36.41 19.69 15.79
N TRP A 2 -35.69 18.80 16.39
CA TRP A 2 -34.81 17.91 15.64
C TRP A 2 -35.67 16.93 14.82
N PRO A 3 -35.28 16.56 13.57
CA PRO A 3 -36.01 15.56 12.81
C PRO A 3 -36.05 14.24 13.57
N GLU A 4 -37.13 13.51 13.45
CA GLU A 4 -37.28 12.16 13.99
C GLU A 4 -36.47 11.17 13.17
N LEU A 5 -35.89 10.16 13.82
CA LEU A 5 -35.09 9.14 13.16
C LEU A 5 -36.00 8.24 12.34
N GLU A 6 -35.86 8.26 11.02
CA GLU A 6 -36.49 7.28 10.13
C GLU A 6 -35.61 6.02 10.00
N THR A 7 -35.86 5.05 10.83
CA THR A 7 -35.10 3.79 10.85
C THR A 7 -35.18 2.99 9.54
N SER A 8 -36.21 3.22 8.73
CA SER A 8 -36.38 2.61 7.40
C SER A 8 -35.35 3.08 6.37
N LEU A 9 -34.70 4.23 6.61
CA LEU A 9 -33.65 4.78 5.74
C LEU A 9 -32.24 4.29 6.12
N ILE A 10 -32.09 3.55 7.22
CA ILE A 10 -30.81 3.01 7.65
C ILE A 10 -30.54 1.72 6.87
N ASP A 11 -29.52 1.76 6.01
CA ASP A 11 -28.98 0.61 5.32
C ASP A 11 -27.71 0.16 6.04
N GLN A 12 -27.84 -0.85 6.90
CA GLN A 12 -26.73 -1.36 7.72
C GLN A 12 -25.58 -1.94 6.87
N ASP A 13 -25.90 -2.51 5.71
CA ASP A 13 -24.89 -3.07 4.81
C ASP A 13 -24.06 -1.98 4.18
N LEU A 14 -24.73 -0.90 3.76
CA LEU A 14 -24.05 0.29 3.24
C LEU A 14 -23.16 0.96 4.31
N GLU A 15 -23.65 1.09 5.53
CA GLU A 15 -22.86 1.63 6.65
C GLU A 15 -21.59 0.78 6.91
N ASN A 16 -21.73 -0.55 6.93
CA ASN A 16 -20.61 -1.47 7.09
C ASN A 16 -19.56 -1.34 5.98
N ILE A 17 -20.01 -1.15 4.72
CA ILE A 17 -19.11 -0.90 3.58
C ILE A 17 -18.34 0.41 3.80
N PHE A 18 -19.03 1.48 4.19
CA PHE A 18 -18.39 2.78 4.44
C PHE A 18 -17.38 2.74 5.58
N GLU A 19 -17.63 2.01 6.66
CA GLU A 19 -16.65 1.82 7.75
C GLU A 19 -15.39 1.09 7.25
N LYS A 20 -15.54 0.07 6.40
CA LYS A 20 -14.41 -0.60 5.76
C LYS A 20 -13.65 0.34 4.84
N ILE A 21 -14.35 1.15 4.02
CA ILE A 21 -13.72 2.17 3.16
C ILE A 21 -12.91 3.18 3.99
N LYS A 22 -13.44 3.66 5.11
CA LYS A 22 -12.70 4.55 6.02
C LYS A 22 -11.41 3.88 6.54
N THR A 23 -11.49 2.61 6.91
CA THR A 23 -10.32 1.84 7.36
C THR A 23 -9.29 1.69 6.23
N ILE A 24 -9.71 1.37 5.02
CA ILE A 24 -8.85 1.29 3.84
C ILE A 24 -8.16 2.64 3.57
N ILE A 25 -8.90 3.75 3.59
CA ILE A 25 -8.35 5.11 3.40
C ILE A 25 -7.33 5.45 4.49
N SER A 26 -7.62 5.10 5.74
CA SER A 26 -6.70 5.30 6.87
C SER A 26 -5.41 4.52 6.68
N LEU A 27 -5.48 3.24 6.29
CA LEU A 27 -4.32 2.40 6.01
C LEU A 27 -3.51 2.92 4.81
N ALA A 28 -4.17 3.36 3.74
CA ALA A 28 -3.50 3.96 2.59
C ALA A 28 -2.73 5.23 2.97
N ASN A 29 -3.31 6.07 3.84
CA ASN A 29 -2.60 7.23 4.38
C ASN A 29 -1.39 6.82 5.23
N SER A 30 -1.52 5.76 6.03
CA SER A 30 -0.42 5.19 6.81
C SER A 30 0.73 4.69 5.91
N ALA A 31 0.40 3.99 4.83
CA ALA A 31 1.37 3.55 3.83
C ALA A 31 2.07 4.73 3.16
N ARG A 32 1.31 5.80 2.80
CA ARG A 32 1.87 7.04 2.24
C ARG A 32 2.83 7.73 3.20
N MET A 33 2.51 7.77 4.49
CA MET A 33 3.41 8.34 5.50
C MET A 33 4.72 7.57 5.59
N LYS A 34 4.68 6.23 5.59
CA LYS A 34 5.87 5.37 5.56
C LYS A 34 6.74 5.64 4.32
N ALA A 35 6.10 5.83 3.15
CA ALA A 35 6.77 6.13 1.89
C ALA A 35 7.17 7.61 1.73
N LYS A 36 6.79 8.50 2.65
CA LYS A 36 6.95 9.96 2.55
C LYS A 36 6.30 10.57 1.30
N ILE A 37 5.20 9.96 0.81
CA ILE A 37 4.44 10.43 -0.35
C ILE A 37 3.25 11.26 0.15
N LYS A 38 3.16 12.52 -0.28
CA LYS A 38 2.07 13.42 0.10
C LYS A 38 0.72 12.85 -0.36
N ARG A 39 -0.34 13.01 0.47
CA ARG A 39 -1.68 12.47 0.18
C ARG A 39 -2.23 12.91 -1.19
N ARG A 40 -1.95 14.14 -1.62
CA ARG A 40 -2.39 14.69 -2.90
C ARG A 40 -1.59 14.20 -4.11
N TRP A 41 -0.47 13.54 -3.90
CA TRP A 41 0.34 12.99 -4.98
C TRP A 41 -0.22 11.63 -5.41
N PRO A 42 -0.48 11.43 -6.71
CA PRO A 42 -0.95 10.14 -7.19
C PRO A 42 0.13 9.07 -7.05
N VAL A 43 -0.31 7.82 -6.90
CA VAL A 43 0.53 6.63 -6.99
C VAL A 43 0.01 5.70 -8.08
N THR A 44 0.87 4.85 -8.62
CA THR A 44 0.51 3.95 -9.73
C THR A 44 -0.55 2.95 -9.33
N GLU A 45 -0.27 2.18 -8.26
CA GLU A 45 -1.14 1.09 -7.87
C GLU A 45 -1.14 0.83 -6.36
N MET A 46 -2.23 0.25 -5.90
CA MET A 46 -2.38 -0.33 -4.57
C MET A 46 -2.99 -1.73 -4.66
N ALA A 47 -2.62 -2.61 -3.74
CA ALA A 47 -3.34 -3.85 -3.50
C ALA A 47 -3.97 -3.80 -2.12
N ILE A 48 -5.27 -4.01 -2.04
CA ILE A 48 -6.05 -4.11 -0.81
C ILE A 48 -6.24 -5.60 -0.56
N CYS A 49 -5.76 -6.10 0.56
CA CYS A 49 -5.84 -7.51 0.91
C CYS A 49 -6.64 -7.69 2.20
N SER A 50 -7.70 -8.49 2.14
CA SER A 50 -8.45 -8.96 3.31
C SER A 50 -7.96 -10.36 3.68
N ILE A 51 -7.64 -10.55 4.96
CA ILE A 51 -7.18 -11.84 5.51
C ILE A 51 -8.33 -12.44 6.31
N LEU A 52 -8.72 -13.65 5.99
CA LEU A 52 -9.80 -14.36 6.65
C LEU A 52 -9.28 -15.64 7.29
N ASP A 53 -9.63 -15.83 8.55
CA ASP A 53 -9.31 -17.05 9.26
C ASP A 53 -10.31 -18.15 8.89
N LYS A 54 -9.80 -19.28 8.40
CA LYS A 54 -10.61 -20.45 8.05
C LYS A 54 -11.37 -21.03 9.24
N GLU A 55 -10.85 -20.90 10.45
CA GLU A 55 -11.51 -21.40 11.67
C GLU A 55 -12.77 -20.59 11.97
N THR A 56 -12.76 -19.29 11.73
CA THR A 56 -13.92 -18.42 11.89
C THR A 56 -15.05 -18.80 10.94
N LEU A 57 -14.72 -19.25 9.72
CA LEU A 57 -15.71 -19.68 8.72
C LEU A 57 -16.41 -20.99 9.10
N VAL A 58 -15.71 -21.92 9.77
CA VAL A 58 -16.31 -23.22 10.19
C VAL A 58 -17.26 -23.03 11.38
N GLN A 59 -16.96 -22.11 12.29
CA GLN A 59 -17.84 -21.83 13.44
C GLN A 59 -19.12 -21.11 13.06
N SER A 60 -19.12 -20.27 12.01
CA SER A 60 -20.31 -19.58 11.52
C SER A 60 -21.34 -20.55 10.89
N ASN A 61 -20.88 -21.66 10.33
CA ASN A 61 -21.76 -22.67 9.73
C ASN A 61 -22.48 -23.58 10.77
N ASN A 62 -22.00 -23.63 12.02
CA ASN A 62 -22.53 -24.52 13.04
C ASN A 62 -23.52 -23.87 14.02
N ASN A 63 -23.61 -22.53 14.08
CA ASN A 63 -24.47 -21.81 15.02
C ASN A 63 -25.59 -21.03 14.31
N ASN A 64 -26.74 -21.70 14.09
CA ASN A 64 -27.90 -21.11 13.41
C ASN A 64 -28.60 -19.92 14.12
N ASN A 65 -28.17 -19.49 15.32
CA ASN A 65 -28.91 -18.52 16.14
C ASN A 65 -28.17 -17.21 16.51
N THR A 66 -26.90 -17.04 16.12
CA THR A 66 -26.15 -15.79 16.39
C THR A 66 -25.66 -15.08 15.13
N ARG A 67 -26.32 -15.35 14.02
CA ARG A 67 -25.91 -15.04 12.64
C ARG A 67 -26.03 -13.57 12.19
N LYS A 68 -26.35 -12.63 13.03
CA LYS A 68 -26.65 -11.26 12.54
C LYS A 68 -25.46 -10.29 12.47
N TYR A 69 -24.26 -10.62 12.96
CA TYR A 69 -23.16 -9.65 13.01
C TYR A 69 -21.89 -10.03 12.24
N TYR A 70 -21.74 -11.30 11.76
CA TYR A 70 -20.50 -11.76 11.12
C TYR A 70 -20.65 -12.46 9.79
N ASP A 71 -21.88 -12.65 9.29
CA ASP A 71 -22.19 -13.32 8.02
C ASP A 71 -22.34 -12.31 6.87
N TYR A 72 -21.48 -11.29 6.83
CA TYR A 72 -21.26 -10.59 5.58
C TYR A 72 -20.48 -11.57 4.70
N ASP A 73 -21.17 -12.11 3.67
CA ASP A 73 -20.59 -13.02 2.69
C ASP A 73 -19.29 -12.40 2.18
N HIS A 74 -18.13 -13.00 2.55
CA HIS A 74 -16.82 -12.41 2.27
C HIS A 74 -16.55 -12.25 0.77
N ASN A 75 -17.24 -13.04 -0.08
CA ASN A 75 -17.28 -12.85 -1.53
C ASN A 75 -17.97 -11.52 -1.92
N GLN A 76 -18.80 -10.97 -1.05
CA GLN A 76 -19.50 -9.72 -1.29
C GLN A 76 -18.58 -8.50 -1.14
N PHE A 77 -17.53 -8.56 -0.29
CA PHE A 77 -16.61 -7.43 -0.09
C PHE A 77 -15.84 -7.06 -1.36
N ASP A 78 -15.25 -8.05 -2.04
CA ASP A 78 -14.54 -7.83 -3.29
C ASP A 78 -15.50 -7.36 -4.40
N THR A 79 -16.69 -7.93 -4.42
CA THR A 79 -17.75 -7.57 -5.37
C THR A 79 -18.27 -6.15 -5.11
N GLU A 80 -18.49 -5.77 -3.83
CA GLU A 80 -18.97 -4.44 -3.45
C GLU A 80 -17.93 -3.35 -3.76
N LEU A 81 -16.66 -3.57 -3.43
CA LEU A 81 -15.60 -2.61 -3.75
C LEU A 81 -15.33 -2.51 -5.25
N SER A 82 -15.77 -3.49 -6.02
CA SER A 82 -15.65 -3.51 -7.48
C SER A 82 -16.87 -2.90 -8.20
N LYS A 83 -17.95 -2.56 -7.49
CA LYS A 83 -19.08 -1.82 -8.08
C LYS A 83 -18.59 -0.45 -8.57
N ASN A 84 -19.00 -0.06 -9.76
CA ASN A 84 -18.47 1.12 -10.46
C ASN A 84 -18.45 2.38 -9.58
N ASP A 85 -19.55 2.69 -8.89
CA ASP A 85 -19.64 3.92 -8.09
C ASP A 85 -18.71 3.90 -6.87
N ILE A 86 -18.67 2.78 -6.14
CA ILE A 86 -17.79 2.59 -4.97
C ILE A 86 -16.34 2.56 -5.41
N SER A 87 -16.05 1.87 -6.51
CA SER A 87 -14.71 1.77 -7.07
C SER A 87 -14.15 3.14 -7.48
N GLU A 88 -14.96 3.98 -8.11
CA GLU A 88 -14.55 5.32 -8.50
C GLU A 88 -14.33 6.22 -7.28
N ILE A 89 -15.23 6.20 -6.31
CA ILE A 89 -15.08 6.92 -5.05
C ILE A 89 -13.78 6.50 -4.34
N LEU A 90 -13.56 5.19 -4.20
CA LEU A 90 -12.39 4.66 -3.52
C LEU A 90 -11.10 5.03 -4.27
N LYS A 91 -11.06 4.88 -5.59
CA LYS A 91 -9.93 5.27 -6.44
C LYS A 91 -9.57 6.76 -6.26
N ASN A 92 -10.57 7.62 -6.25
CA ASN A 92 -10.38 9.06 -6.05
C ASN A 92 -9.89 9.38 -4.62
N GLN A 93 -10.46 8.75 -3.60
CA GLN A 93 -10.06 8.95 -2.21
C GLN A 93 -8.66 8.41 -1.91
N LEU A 94 -8.29 7.29 -2.52
CA LEU A 94 -6.96 6.72 -2.43
C LEU A 94 -5.94 7.50 -3.27
N ASN A 95 -6.40 8.30 -4.22
CA ASN A 95 -5.56 8.99 -5.20
C ASN A 95 -4.56 8.05 -5.89
N VAL A 96 -5.10 7.03 -6.53
CA VAL A 96 -4.35 5.95 -7.17
C VAL A 96 -4.85 5.74 -8.60
N HIS A 97 -3.95 5.41 -9.54
CA HIS A 97 -4.34 5.13 -10.92
C HIS A 97 -5.11 3.81 -11.03
N SER A 98 -4.68 2.80 -10.29
CA SER A 98 -5.36 1.52 -10.20
C SER A 98 -5.26 0.91 -8.81
N TYR A 99 -6.24 0.10 -8.45
CA TYR A 99 -6.12 -0.76 -7.29
C TYR A 99 -6.69 -2.15 -7.58
N LYS A 100 -6.23 -3.12 -6.82
CA LYS A 100 -6.70 -4.51 -6.86
C LYS A 100 -7.18 -4.91 -5.48
N VAL A 101 -8.27 -5.62 -5.40
CA VAL A 101 -8.75 -6.23 -4.17
C VAL A 101 -8.39 -7.71 -4.19
N LYS A 102 -7.88 -8.21 -3.09
CA LYS A 102 -7.48 -9.60 -2.89
C LYS A 102 -8.02 -10.09 -1.56
N GLN A 103 -8.51 -11.31 -1.56
CA GLN A 103 -8.95 -11.99 -0.37
C GLN A 103 -8.15 -13.27 -0.21
N ILE A 104 -7.60 -13.48 0.97
CA ILE A 104 -6.86 -14.69 1.29
C ILE A 104 -7.47 -15.39 2.51
N HIS A 105 -7.56 -16.71 2.41
CA HIS A 105 -8.09 -17.56 3.47
C HIS A 105 -6.94 -18.36 4.05
N THR A 106 -6.74 -18.27 5.36
CA THR A 106 -5.60 -18.90 6.02
C THR A 106 -5.99 -19.46 7.38
N SER A 107 -5.33 -20.52 7.80
CA SER A 107 -5.44 -21.10 9.15
C SER A 107 -4.14 -20.95 9.96
N ASN A 108 -3.03 -20.62 9.31
CA ASN A 108 -1.71 -20.50 9.95
C ASN A 108 -0.77 -19.60 9.14
N THR A 109 0.40 -19.32 9.71
CA THR A 109 1.37 -18.40 9.11
C THR A 109 1.95 -18.91 7.78
N VAL A 110 2.18 -20.21 7.65
CA VAL A 110 2.67 -20.83 6.39
C VAL A 110 1.67 -20.57 5.26
N GLU A 111 0.40 -20.88 5.51
CA GLU A 111 -0.66 -20.66 4.51
C GLU A 111 -0.82 -19.17 4.20
N LYS A 112 -0.78 -18.28 5.20
CA LYS A 112 -0.88 -16.84 5.00
C LYS A 112 0.15 -16.34 3.99
N VAL A 113 1.43 -16.67 4.20
CA VAL A 113 2.49 -16.19 3.32
C VAL A 113 2.38 -16.81 1.93
N LEU A 114 2.04 -18.10 1.83
CA LEU A 114 1.84 -18.76 0.53
C LEU A 114 0.66 -18.15 -0.25
N GLU A 115 -0.48 -17.94 0.40
CA GLU A 115 -1.64 -17.34 -0.27
C GLU A 115 -1.36 -15.90 -0.70
N MET A 116 -0.59 -15.13 0.07
CA MET A 116 -0.13 -13.81 -0.36
C MET A 116 0.73 -13.87 -1.63
N ILE A 117 1.64 -14.86 -1.72
CA ILE A 117 2.46 -15.09 -2.92
C ILE A 117 1.59 -15.51 -4.10
N ASN A 118 0.68 -16.47 -3.91
CA ASN A 118 -0.25 -16.97 -4.94
C ASN A 118 -1.21 -15.88 -5.44
N ALA A 119 -1.61 -14.96 -4.56
CA ALA A 119 -2.41 -13.79 -4.91
C ALA A 119 -1.60 -12.69 -5.66
N HIS A 120 -0.30 -12.95 -5.92
CA HIS A 120 0.63 -12.00 -6.57
C HIS A 120 0.77 -10.68 -5.81
N LEU A 121 0.67 -10.71 -4.48
CA LEU A 121 1.01 -9.56 -3.65
C LEU A 121 2.53 -9.32 -3.67
N PRO A 122 2.99 -8.07 -3.49
CA PRO A 122 4.42 -7.73 -3.56
C PRO A 122 5.17 -8.13 -2.28
N VAL A 123 5.16 -9.42 -1.96
CA VAL A 123 5.80 -9.98 -0.75
C VAL A 123 6.90 -10.96 -1.10
N LEU A 124 7.86 -11.08 -0.20
CA LEU A 124 8.93 -12.06 -0.21
C LEU A 124 8.89 -12.82 1.12
N PRO A 125 8.93 -14.16 1.11
CA PRO A 125 8.96 -14.93 2.34
C PRO A 125 10.28 -14.70 3.09
N LEU A 126 10.19 -14.50 4.41
CA LEU A 126 11.31 -14.46 5.34
C LEU A 126 11.17 -15.64 6.27
N ILE A 127 12.12 -16.57 6.20
CA ILE A 127 12.12 -17.75 7.06
C ILE A 127 13.51 -17.90 7.65
N SER A 128 13.59 -18.00 8.97
CA SER A 128 14.81 -18.26 9.70
C SER A 128 14.66 -19.40 10.68
N ILE A 129 15.77 -20.08 10.99
CA ILE A 129 15.78 -21.17 11.97
C ILE A 129 15.80 -20.59 13.38
N ILE A 130 14.88 -21.03 14.24
CA ILE A 130 14.88 -20.72 15.66
C ILE A 130 15.96 -21.56 16.35
N ARG A 131 17.14 -20.97 16.57
CA ARG A 131 18.33 -21.67 17.12
C ARG A 131 18.03 -22.46 18.37
N LYS A 132 17.28 -21.93 19.33
CA LYS A 132 16.96 -22.59 20.62
C LYS A 132 16.21 -23.91 20.44
N ASN A 133 15.44 -24.06 19.35
CA ASN A 133 14.66 -25.26 19.09
C ASN A 133 15.50 -26.33 18.35
N VAL A 134 16.42 -25.90 17.48
CA VAL A 134 17.19 -26.76 16.58
C VAL A 134 18.55 -27.13 17.17
N ALA A 135 19.22 -26.24 17.90
CA ALA A 135 20.55 -26.47 18.46
C ALA A 135 20.66 -27.75 19.34
N PRO A 136 19.68 -28.13 20.17
CA PRO A 136 19.76 -29.37 20.94
C PRO A 136 19.88 -30.65 20.08
N GLN A 137 19.33 -30.61 18.84
CA GLN A 137 19.29 -31.75 17.93
C GLN A 137 20.61 -31.91 17.16
N VAL A 138 21.26 -30.80 16.75
CA VAL A 138 22.43 -30.78 15.88
C VAL A 138 23.72 -30.34 16.57
N LYS A 139 23.63 -29.89 17.83
CA LYS A 139 24.76 -29.49 18.70
C LYS A 139 25.71 -28.51 17.98
N SER A 140 26.99 -28.93 17.78
CA SER A 140 28.03 -28.11 17.16
C SER A 140 27.80 -27.79 15.69
N ASP A 141 26.93 -28.52 15.00
CA ASP A 141 26.69 -28.35 13.57
C ASP A 141 25.61 -27.29 13.24
N ILE A 142 25.04 -26.62 14.26
CA ILE A 142 23.97 -25.58 14.08
C ILE A 142 24.36 -24.51 13.05
N GLY A 143 25.61 -24.06 13.04
CA GLY A 143 26.08 -23.05 12.06
C GLY A 143 26.00 -23.56 10.62
N LYS A 144 26.32 -24.84 10.38
CA LYS A 144 26.24 -25.47 9.06
C LYS A 144 24.79 -25.64 8.62
N VAL A 145 23.94 -26.09 9.55
CA VAL A 145 22.48 -26.21 9.30
C VAL A 145 21.89 -24.90 8.87
N ILE A 146 22.20 -23.79 9.56
CA ILE A 146 21.73 -22.46 9.19
C ILE A 146 22.27 -22.05 7.82
N SER A 147 23.57 -22.22 7.58
CA SER A 147 24.21 -21.86 6.31
C SER A 147 23.63 -22.64 5.12
N GLU A 148 23.33 -23.93 5.27
CA GLU A 148 22.68 -24.71 4.22
C GLU A 148 21.22 -24.28 4.04
N PHE A 149 20.49 -23.98 5.12
CA PHE A 149 19.12 -23.49 5.05
C PHE A 149 19.01 -22.13 4.33
N GLU A 150 19.98 -21.24 4.50
CA GLU A 150 20.00 -19.93 3.83
C GLU A 150 20.08 -20.04 2.30
N LYS A 151 20.66 -21.11 1.77
CA LYS A 151 20.79 -21.36 0.32
C LYS A 151 19.50 -21.84 -0.35
N ILE A 152 18.52 -22.28 0.44
CA ILE A 152 17.29 -22.87 -0.07
C ILE A 152 16.27 -21.79 -0.39
N ASP A 153 15.53 -21.97 -1.48
CA ASP A 153 14.39 -21.11 -1.80
C ASP A 153 13.32 -21.22 -0.69
N LYS A 154 12.94 -20.07 -0.14
CA LYS A 154 12.00 -20.01 0.97
C LYS A 154 10.56 -20.35 0.54
N VAL A 155 10.25 -20.20 -0.75
CA VAL A 155 8.94 -20.60 -1.31
C VAL A 155 8.81 -22.11 -1.29
N ASP A 156 9.88 -22.85 -1.69
CA ASP A 156 9.90 -24.33 -1.65
C ASP A 156 9.75 -24.86 -0.21
N VAL A 157 10.39 -24.19 0.76
CA VAL A 157 10.22 -24.52 2.17
C VAL A 157 8.76 -24.39 2.61
N LEU A 158 8.08 -23.31 2.24
CA LEU A 158 6.67 -23.08 2.58
C LEU A 158 5.75 -24.14 1.95
N TYR A 159 5.95 -24.46 0.67
CA TYR A 159 5.16 -25.51 0.01
C TYR A 159 5.36 -26.87 0.67
N THR A 160 6.60 -27.24 0.99
CA THR A 160 6.91 -28.51 1.67
C THR A 160 6.29 -28.56 3.08
N LEU A 161 6.36 -27.45 3.83
CA LEU A 161 5.70 -27.37 5.15
C LEU A 161 4.19 -27.48 5.06
N LYS A 162 3.57 -26.91 4.01
CA LYS A 162 2.11 -27.00 3.80
C LYS A 162 1.69 -28.46 3.50
N THR A 163 2.45 -29.17 2.66
CA THR A 163 2.12 -30.54 2.22
C THR A 163 2.56 -31.60 3.23
N ASP A 164 3.83 -31.61 3.60
CA ASP A 164 4.47 -32.68 4.37
C ASP A 164 4.55 -32.42 5.87
N LYS A 165 4.12 -31.20 6.29
CA LYS A 165 4.16 -30.70 7.67
C LYS A 165 5.58 -30.63 8.26
N LYS A 166 6.60 -30.89 7.48
CA LYS A 166 8.03 -30.83 7.82
C LYS A 166 8.87 -30.56 6.58
N PHE A 167 10.03 -29.95 6.78
CA PHE A 167 11.04 -29.74 5.75
C PHE A 167 12.33 -30.51 6.09
N ARG A 168 12.80 -31.39 5.21
CA ARG A 168 14.02 -32.13 5.40
C ARG A 168 15.22 -31.39 4.83
N LEU A 169 16.14 -30.99 5.73
CA LEU A 169 17.36 -30.28 5.39
C LEU A 169 18.56 -31.23 5.49
N PHE A 170 19.33 -31.35 4.42
CA PHE A 170 20.59 -32.09 4.40
C PHE A 170 21.75 -31.13 4.67
N TYR A 171 22.72 -31.57 5.48
CA TYR A 171 23.94 -30.82 5.80
C TYR A 171 25.14 -31.74 6.00
N ASN A 172 26.36 -31.23 5.80
CA ASN A 172 27.59 -31.96 6.02
C ASN A 172 27.99 -31.96 7.50
N LYS A 173 28.02 -33.11 8.13
CA LYS A 173 28.46 -33.26 9.53
C LYS A 173 29.95 -33.00 9.69
N ALA A 174 30.37 -32.33 10.76
CA ALA A 174 31.77 -32.21 11.12
C ALA A 174 32.27 -33.56 11.63
N SER A 175 32.97 -34.33 10.81
CA SER A 175 33.65 -35.51 11.28
C SER A 175 35.08 -35.16 11.74
N SER A 176 35.36 -35.33 13.03
CA SER A 176 36.67 -35.09 13.59
C SER A 176 37.71 -36.15 13.24
N PHE A 177 37.36 -37.25 12.54
CA PHE A 177 38.27 -38.41 12.38
C PHE A 177 38.21 -39.18 11.05
N SER A 178 37.49 -38.74 10.01
CA SER A 178 37.53 -39.44 8.72
C SER A 178 37.32 -38.52 7.54
N SER A 179 38.05 -38.74 6.46
CA SER A 179 38.00 -38.05 5.17
C SER A 179 36.73 -38.32 4.33
N SER A 180 35.71 -38.94 4.91
CA SER A 180 34.41 -39.16 4.27
C SER A 180 33.37 -38.23 4.84
N SER A 181 32.93 -37.24 4.05
CA SER A 181 31.78 -36.40 4.35
C SER A 181 30.50 -37.24 4.40
N SER A 182 30.02 -37.56 5.60
CA SER A 182 28.71 -38.20 5.77
C SER A 182 27.65 -37.10 5.73
N SER A 183 26.76 -37.16 4.73
CA SER A 183 25.57 -36.29 4.71
C SER A 183 24.63 -36.65 5.85
N SER A 184 24.32 -35.69 6.69
CA SER A 184 23.34 -35.82 7.75
C SER A 184 22.10 -35.00 7.36
N PHE A 185 20.96 -35.28 7.97
CA PHE A 185 19.75 -34.50 7.75
C PHE A 185 19.10 -34.12 9.08
N ILE A 186 18.27 -33.13 9.02
CA ILE A 186 17.35 -32.73 10.10
C ILE A 186 15.98 -32.45 9.50
N ASP A 187 14.93 -32.93 10.16
CA ASP A 187 13.55 -32.55 9.83
C ASP A 187 13.16 -31.30 10.64
N LEU A 188 12.88 -30.22 9.93
CA LEU A 188 12.44 -28.93 10.49
C LEU A 188 10.91 -28.84 10.41
N TYR A 189 10.28 -28.48 11.49
CA TYR A 189 8.84 -28.27 11.60
C TYR A 189 8.54 -26.77 11.70
N GLU A 190 7.29 -26.36 11.50
CA GLU A 190 6.88 -24.95 11.61
C GLU A 190 7.33 -24.31 12.94
N LYS A 191 7.23 -25.04 14.05
CA LYS A 191 7.69 -24.58 15.38
C LYS A 191 9.20 -24.31 15.49
N ASP A 192 9.99 -24.83 14.56
CA ASP A 192 11.45 -24.69 14.52
C ASP A 192 11.88 -23.49 13.67
N LEU A 193 10.92 -22.84 13.02
CA LEU A 193 11.12 -21.76 12.07
C LEU A 193 10.35 -20.50 12.49
N GLU A 194 11.00 -19.37 12.35
CA GLU A 194 10.35 -18.07 12.40
C GLU A 194 9.95 -17.71 10.97
N ILE A 195 8.64 -17.64 10.71
CA ILE A 195 8.06 -17.43 9.39
C ILE A 195 7.39 -16.07 9.38
N SER A 196 7.81 -15.24 8.45
CA SER A 196 7.26 -13.90 8.20
C SER A 196 7.40 -13.54 6.72
N PHE A 197 7.12 -12.30 6.37
CA PHE A 197 7.36 -11.79 5.03
C PHE A 197 7.97 -10.39 5.08
N SER A 198 8.68 -10.01 4.03
CA SER A 198 9.05 -8.64 3.72
C SER A 198 8.31 -8.18 2.47
N VAL A 199 8.31 -6.88 2.24
CA VAL A 199 7.73 -6.29 1.03
C VAL A 199 8.82 -6.14 -0.01
N LYS A 200 8.51 -6.40 -1.28
CA LYS A 200 9.43 -6.19 -2.41
C LYS A 200 9.88 -4.74 -2.49
N GLU A 201 11.07 -4.52 -3.00
CA GLU A 201 11.56 -3.19 -3.32
C GLU A 201 10.56 -2.43 -4.21
N GLY A 202 10.41 -1.14 -3.99
CA GLY A 202 9.43 -0.33 -4.68
C GLY A 202 8.00 -0.42 -4.11
N TYR A 203 7.82 -1.07 -2.96
CA TYR A 203 6.54 -1.15 -2.28
C TYR A 203 6.67 -0.85 -0.78
N VAL A 204 5.58 -0.37 -0.20
CA VAL A 204 5.36 -0.26 1.26
C VAL A 204 4.03 -0.90 1.61
N TYR A 205 3.87 -1.30 2.87
CA TYR A 205 2.60 -1.81 3.35
C TYR A 205 2.17 -1.19 4.67
N ALA A 206 0.88 -1.22 4.91
CA ALA A 206 0.26 -0.95 6.19
C ALA A 206 -0.80 -2.02 6.47
N GLU A 207 -0.94 -2.37 7.75
CA GLU A 207 -1.94 -3.36 8.18
C GLU A 207 -2.68 -2.89 9.43
N LYS A 208 -3.92 -3.31 9.54
CA LYS A 208 -4.76 -3.15 10.72
C LYS A 208 -5.77 -4.27 10.74
N GLU A 209 -5.80 -5.04 11.85
CA GLU A 209 -6.69 -6.19 12.00
C GLU A 209 -6.49 -7.20 10.86
N ASN A 210 -7.52 -7.45 10.08
CA ASN A 210 -7.52 -8.38 8.94
C ASN A 210 -7.35 -7.70 7.58
N LEU A 211 -7.05 -6.40 7.55
CA LEU A 211 -6.84 -5.64 6.31
C LEU A 211 -5.37 -5.26 6.15
N MET A 212 -4.86 -5.42 4.94
CA MET A 212 -3.52 -4.99 4.53
C MET A 212 -3.61 -4.17 3.24
N ILE A 213 -2.78 -3.15 3.14
CA ILE A 213 -2.60 -2.39 1.91
C ILE A 213 -1.14 -2.42 1.52
N PHE A 214 -0.88 -2.79 0.28
CA PHE A 214 0.41 -2.68 -0.37
C PHE A 214 0.33 -1.54 -1.39
N MET A 215 1.27 -0.61 -1.32
CA MET A 215 1.29 0.58 -2.17
C MET A 215 2.62 0.64 -2.91
N SER A 216 2.56 0.82 -4.23
CA SER A 216 3.75 1.10 -5.04
C SER A 216 4.32 2.48 -4.67
N THR A 217 5.64 2.53 -4.48
CA THR A 217 6.38 3.78 -4.27
C THR A 217 7.05 4.26 -5.55
N ASN A 218 6.98 3.46 -6.62
CA ASN A 218 7.54 3.82 -7.92
C ASN A 218 6.72 4.95 -8.54
N ARG A 219 7.39 6.00 -8.95
CA ARG A 219 6.79 7.17 -9.58
C ARG A 219 7.54 7.48 -10.87
N ASP A 220 6.83 7.43 -11.97
CA ASP A 220 7.33 7.92 -13.25
C ASP A 220 7.26 9.46 -13.33
N GLN A 221 7.83 10.02 -14.38
CA GLN A 221 7.85 11.46 -14.59
C GLN A 221 6.44 12.06 -14.68
N ASN A 222 5.48 11.34 -15.23
CA ASN A 222 4.10 11.79 -15.33
C ASN A 222 3.44 11.93 -13.94
N LEU A 223 3.63 10.94 -13.06
CA LEU A 223 3.14 10.99 -11.68
C LEU A 223 3.80 12.11 -10.87
N ILE A 224 5.09 12.35 -11.09
CA ILE A 224 5.82 13.46 -10.46
C ILE A 224 5.20 14.78 -10.92
N THR A 225 4.99 14.97 -12.23
CA THR A 225 4.38 16.17 -12.79
C THR A 225 2.96 16.38 -12.29
N GLN A 226 2.13 15.33 -12.25
CA GLN A 226 0.78 15.43 -11.67
C GLN A 226 0.79 15.82 -10.19
N GLY A 227 1.78 15.35 -9.43
CA GLY A 227 2.01 15.76 -8.05
C GLY A 227 2.33 17.25 -7.95
N LEU A 228 3.25 17.74 -8.79
CA LEU A 228 3.64 19.14 -8.87
C LEU A 228 2.47 20.03 -9.27
N VAL A 229 1.66 19.64 -10.27
CA VAL A 229 0.42 20.34 -10.66
C VAL A 229 -0.49 20.58 -9.47
N ARG A 230 -0.71 19.56 -8.65
CA ARG A 230 -1.57 19.67 -7.46
C ARG A 230 -0.98 20.54 -6.34
N ASP A 231 0.35 20.50 -6.19
CA ASP A 231 1.05 21.37 -5.24
C ASP A 231 1.00 22.83 -5.68
N LEU A 232 1.23 23.10 -6.95
CA LEU A 232 1.11 24.44 -7.54
C LEU A 232 -0.31 24.97 -7.43
N ALA A 233 -1.31 24.19 -7.83
CA ALA A 233 -2.72 24.58 -7.73
C ALA A 233 -3.11 24.93 -6.30
N ARG A 234 -2.70 24.14 -5.31
CA ARG A 234 -2.97 24.42 -3.89
C ARG A 234 -2.33 25.73 -3.43
N ASN A 235 -1.07 25.95 -3.79
CA ASN A 235 -0.36 27.18 -3.40
C ASN A 235 -0.96 28.43 -4.07
N LEU A 236 -1.37 28.33 -5.33
CA LEU A 236 -2.08 29.40 -6.03
C LEU A 236 -3.47 29.65 -5.41
N GLN A 237 -4.22 28.62 -5.04
CA GLN A 237 -5.46 28.77 -4.29
C GLN A 237 -5.26 29.42 -2.92
N GLN A 238 -4.16 29.10 -2.23
CA GLN A 238 -3.79 29.76 -0.98
C GLN A 238 -3.46 31.25 -1.21
N LEU A 239 -2.72 31.57 -2.26
CA LEU A 239 -2.42 32.96 -2.65
C LEU A 239 -3.70 33.75 -2.99
N ARG A 240 -4.69 33.11 -3.66
CA ARG A 240 -6.02 33.73 -3.87
C ARG A 240 -6.69 34.13 -2.57
N LYS A 241 -6.67 33.26 -1.55
CA LYS A 241 -7.24 33.55 -0.22
C LYS A 241 -6.52 34.71 0.46
N GLU A 242 -5.20 34.73 0.39
CA GLU A 242 -4.37 35.80 0.98
C GLU A 242 -4.64 37.15 0.34
N LYS A 243 -4.88 37.16 -0.97
CA LYS A 243 -5.30 38.38 -1.73
C LYS A 243 -6.79 38.68 -1.63
N SER A 244 -7.57 37.91 -0.82
CA SER A 244 -9.00 38.09 -0.60
C SER A 244 -9.88 38.01 -1.87
N TYR A 245 -9.43 37.26 -2.89
CA TYR A 245 -10.27 37.03 -4.08
C TYR A 245 -11.45 36.13 -3.76
N ASN A 246 -12.58 36.35 -4.44
CA ASN A 246 -13.75 35.51 -4.27
C ASN A 246 -13.47 34.10 -4.78
N PRO A 247 -13.83 33.02 -4.02
CA PRO A 247 -13.62 31.65 -4.44
C PRO A 247 -14.25 31.24 -5.78
N THR A 248 -15.33 31.91 -6.18
CA THR A 248 -16.07 31.67 -7.43
C THR A 248 -15.57 32.49 -8.62
N GLU A 249 -14.80 33.54 -8.37
CA GLU A 249 -14.27 34.45 -9.39
C GLU A 249 -13.24 33.74 -10.29
N ILE A 250 -13.27 34.04 -11.58
CA ILE A 250 -12.28 33.61 -12.55
C ILE A 250 -11.32 34.77 -12.79
N LEU A 251 -10.09 34.62 -12.35
CA LEU A 251 -9.05 35.64 -12.52
C LEU A 251 -8.40 35.56 -13.89
N SER A 252 -7.67 36.61 -14.28
CA SER A 252 -7.11 36.67 -15.64
C SER A 252 -5.96 35.71 -15.85
N THR A 253 -4.91 35.79 -15.02
CA THR A 253 -3.68 35.04 -15.26
C THR A 253 -2.99 34.65 -13.95
N ALA A 254 -2.50 33.41 -13.92
CA ALA A 254 -1.53 33.00 -12.91
C ALA A 254 -0.16 32.82 -13.55
N TYR A 255 0.89 33.21 -12.84
CA TYR A 255 2.28 33.11 -13.25
C TYR A 255 3.01 32.15 -12.35
N ILE A 256 3.79 31.27 -12.95
CA ILE A 256 4.66 30.31 -12.26
C ILE A 256 6.04 30.44 -12.88
N ALA A 257 7.01 30.85 -12.11
CA ALA A 257 8.38 31.12 -12.55
C ALA A 257 9.41 30.36 -11.68
N ASP A 258 10.68 30.44 -12.07
CA ASP A 258 11.78 29.67 -11.50
C ASP A 258 11.61 28.16 -11.70
N LEU A 259 11.06 27.77 -12.86
CA LEU A 259 10.89 26.38 -13.29
C LEU A 259 12.10 25.92 -14.10
N GLU A 260 12.42 24.63 -13.99
CA GLU A 260 13.37 24.02 -14.91
C GLU A 260 12.75 23.83 -16.31
N LYS A 261 13.58 23.83 -17.35
CA LYS A 261 13.13 23.72 -18.74
C LYS A 261 12.25 22.48 -18.99
N ASP A 262 12.62 21.34 -18.41
CA ASP A 262 11.87 20.09 -18.54
C ASP A 262 10.53 20.17 -17.79
N GLU A 263 10.46 20.95 -16.71
CA GLU A 263 9.22 21.18 -15.99
C GLU A 263 8.27 22.11 -16.74
N VAL A 264 8.78 23.17 -17.35
CA VAL A 264 7.98 24.02 -18.25
C VAL A 264 7.34 23.17 -19.34
N SER A 265 8.12 22.28 -19.95
CA SER A 265 7.64 21.36 -20.98
C SER A 265 6.58 20.39 -20.44
N SER A 266 6.84 19.77 -19.30
CA SER A 266 5.93 18.79 -18.68
C SER A 266 4.64 19.44 -18.18
N LEU A 267 4.74 20.59 -17.50
CA LEU A 267 3.59 21.35 -16.99
C LEU A 267 2.73 21.95 -18.10
N SER A 268 3.31 22.24 -19.26
CA SER A 268 2.57 22.74 -20.43
C SER A 268 1.45 21.80 -20.86
N LEU A 269 1.65 20.50 -20.70
CA LEU A 269 0.64 19.48 -21.00
C LEU A 269 -0.53 19.48 -20.00
N HIS A 270 -0.36 20.12 -18.83
CA HIS A 270 -1.33 20.18 -17.74
C HIS A 270 -1.89 21.60 -17.48
N THR A 271 -1.68 22.54 -18.39
CA THR A 271 -2.16 23.91 -18.24
C THR A 271 -3.68 23.98 -18.11
N THR A 272 -4.41 23.13 -18.84
CA THR A 272 -5.88 23.04 -18.74
C THR A 272 -6.32 22.62 -17.34
N ASP A 273 -5.68 21.63 -16.75
CA ASP A 273 -5.97 21.18 -15.40
C ASP A 273 -5.66 22.28 -14.37
N LEU A 274 -4.51 22.95 -14.53
CA LEU A 274 -4.11 24.04 -13.66
C LEU A 274 -5.10 25.23 -13.74
N THR A 275 -5.50 25.66 -14.97
CA THR A 275 -6.48 26.75 -15.14
C THR A 275 -7.79 26.42 -14.47
N TYR A 276 -8.27 25.20 -14.64
CA TYR A 276 -9.50 24.73 -14.00
C TYR A 276 -9.38 24.71 -12.47
N LEU A 277 -8.31 24.09 -11.94
CA LEU A 277 -8.09 23.97 -10.50
C LEU A 277 -7.90 25.32 -9.81
N VAL A 278 -7.20 26.25 -10.45
CA VAL A 278 -6.89 27.58 -9.91
C VAL A 278 -7.99 28.60 -10.18
N ARG A 279 -8.89 28.33 -11.15
CA ARG A 279 -9.93 29.25 -11.64
C ARG A 279 -9.32 30.52 -12.23
N VAL A 280 -8.48 30.34 -13.23
CA VAL A 280 -7.90 31.43 -14.03
C VAL A 280 -8.17 31.21 -15.52
N GLN A 281 -8.11 32.27 -16.33
CA GLN A 281 -8.27 32.15 -17.77
C GLN A 281 -7.01 31.60 -18.44
N SER A 282 -5.82 31.94 -17.90
CA SER A 282 -4.55 31.50 -18.45
C SER A 282 -3.50 31.27 -17.37
N ILE A 283 -2.50 30.42 -17.72
CA ILE A 283 -1.31 30.19 -16.89
C ILE A 283 -0.07 30.44 -17.76
N VAL A 284 0.84 31.21 -17.19
CA VAL A 284 2.15 31.48 -17.79
C VAL A 284 3.20 30.74 -16.99
N LEU A 285 3.92 29.83 -17.67
CA LEU A 285 5.04 29.06 -17.14
C LEU A 285 6.34 29.65 -17.67
N SER A 286 7.34 29.86 -16.83
CA SER A 286 8.63 30.42 -17.24
C SER A 286 9.81 29.93 -16.40
N GLU A 287 11.00 29.94 -17.00
CA GLU A 287 12.27 29.64 -16.33
C GLU A 287 12.72 30.83 -15.45
N GLU A 288 12.30 32.05 -15.82
CA GLU A 288 12.69 33.28 -15.15
C GLU A 288 11.47 34.13 -14.75
N LYS A 289 11.62 34.95 -13.72
CA LYS A 289 10.62 35.94 -13.29
C LYS A 289 10.49 37.08 -14.30
N LYS A 290 9.27 37.59 -14.44
CA LYS A 290 9.05 38.86 -15.16
C LYS A 290 9.23 40.02 -14.20
N GLU A 291 9.90 41.10 -14.65
CA GLU A 291 10.25 42.25 -13.82
C GLU A 291 9.02 43.02 -13.30
N ASP A 292 7.94 43.05 -14.07
CA ASP A 292 6.73 43.82 -13.74
C ASP A 292 5.72 43.05 -12.87
N ILE A 293 6.08 41.88 -12.34
CA ILE A 293 5.19 41.02 -11.57
C ILE A 293 5.71 40.79 -10.16
N GLU A 294 4.88 41.04 -9.19
CA GLU A 294 5.16 40.67 -7.79
C GLU A 294 4.92 39.17 -7.58
N TYR A 295 5.96 38.45 -7.19
CA TYR A 295 5.93 37.02 -6.94
C TYR A 295 5.99 36.70 -5.44
N LYS A 296 5.24 35.67 -5.07
CA LYS A 296 5.38 34.96 -3.80
C LYS A 296 6.26 33.73 -4.02
N ILE A 297 7.31 33.60 -3.22
CA ILE A 297 8.17 32.41 -3.22
C ILE A 297 7.50 31.32 -2.38
N ILE A 298 7.42 30.12 -2.91
CA ILE A 298 6.92 28.91 -2.25
C ILE A 298 7.98 27.82 -2.34
N GLU A 299 7.99 26.91 -1.36
CA GLU A 299 8.87 25.75 -1.35
C GLU A 299 8.07 24.48 -1.71
N ILE A 300 8.52 23.75 -2.75
CA ILE A 300 7.98 22.44 -3.13
C ILE A 300 9.15 21.48 -3.23
N ASP A 301 9.15 20.46 -2.36
CA ASP A 301 10.18 19.39 -2.31
C ASP A 301 11.62 19.90 -2.17
N GLY A 302 11.80 20.92 -1.33
CA GLY A 302 13.10 21.51 -1.05
C GLY A 302 13.58 22.49 -2.13
N ARG A 303 12.72 22.88 -3.07
CA ARG A 303 13.02 23.80 -4.14
C ARG A 303 12.08 25.01 -4.12
N GLU A 304 12.64 26.19 -4.35
CA GLU A 304 11.87 27.42 -4.44
C GLU A 304 11.26 27.58 -5.83
N ILE A 305 9.98 27.94 -5.87
CA ILE A 305 9.22 28.28 -7.07
C ILE A 305 8.49 29.58 -6.79
N SER A 306 8.42 30.45 -7.78
CA SER A 306 7.76 31.74 -7.67
C SER A 306 6.39 31.73 -8.32
N ILE A 307 5.37 32.14 -7.56
CA ILE A 307 3.97 32.19 -8.04
C ILE A 307 3.39 33.58 -7.90
N SER A 308 2.54 33.96 -8.84
CA SER A 308 1.73 35.16 -8.79
C SER A 308 0.36 34.95 -9.41
N ILE A 309 -0.61 35.82 -9.09
CA ILE A 309 -1.96 35.74 -9.62
C ILE A 309 -2.59 37.12 -9.69
N ASN A 310 -3.23 37.42 -10.80
CA ASN A 310 -3.91 38.71 -11.11
C ASN A 310 -5.37 38.48 -11.54
#